data_9c6f551ac6f0ecd6f015cba3ab5d15ab
#
_entry.id   9c6f551ac6f0ecd6f015cba3ab5d15ab
#
_cell.length_a   1.000
_cell.length_b   1.000
_cell.length_c   1.000
_cell.angle_alpha   90.00
_cell.angle_beta   90.00
_cell.angle_gamma   90.00
#
_symmetry.space_group_name_H-M   'P 1'
#
loop_
_entity.id
_entity.type
_entity.pdbx_description
1 polymer ?
#
loop_
_entity_poly.entity_id
_entity_poly.type
_entity_poly.pdbx_seq_one_letter_code
_entity_poly.pdbx_strand_id
1 'polypeptide(L)'
;MRKSIIMGLLAMAAMTATAQKFALVDMDYILKNIPAYERANEQLNQVSKKWQAEVEALNTEASTMYKNYQNEVVFLSQEQKKKRQDDILAKEKEASDLKRKYFGPEGELFKKRESLMTPIQEEIYNAVKDISELRGYSLILDRAADAGIIFGSPKIDISNEVLEKLGYGK
;
A
#
# COMPACT_ATOMS: atom_id res chain seq x y z
N MET A 1 66.72 2.29 -3.75
CA MET A 1 65.82 2.40 -4.92
C MET A 1 64.71 1.36 -4.97
N ARG A 2 64.94 0.05 -4.89
CA ARG A 2 63.85 -0.98 -4.89
C ARG A 2 62.83 -0.82 -3.76
N LYS A 3 63.27 -0.50 -2.54
CA LYS A 3 62.34 -0.30 -1.37
C LYS A 3 61.48 0.94 -1.52
N SER A 4 62.00 2.01 -2.15
CA SER A 4 61.22 3.26 -2.38
C SER A 4 60.16 3.08 -3.49
N ILE A 5 60.42 2.23 -4.49
CA ILE A 5 59.46 1.91 -5.56
C ILE A 5 58.31 1.06 -5.02
N ILE A 6 58.60 0.10 -4.13
CA ILE A 6 57.56 -0.75 -3.51
C ILE A 6 56.68 0.07 -2.58
N MET A 7 57.25 1.03 -1.84
CA MET A 7 56.48 1.94 -0.94
C MET A 7 55.62 2.91 -1.75
N GLY A 8 56.04 3.36 -2.93
CA GLY A 8 55.22 4.18 -3.83
C GLY A 8 54.07 3.41 -4.48
N LEU A 9 54.28 2.15 -4.83
CA LEU A 9 53.23 1.26 -5.35
C LEU A 9 52.15 0.90 -4.28
N LEU A 10 52.56 0.68 -3.01
CA LEU A 10 51.61 0.47 -1.91
C LEU A 10 50.79 1.73 -1.61
N ALA A 11 51.39 2.92 -1.69
CA ALA A 11 50.68 4.18 -1.50
C ALA A 11 49.65 4.49 -2.59
N MET A 12 49.93 4.10 -3.85
CA MET A 12 48.98 4.23 -4.97
C MET A 12 47.81 3.25 -4.86
N ALA A 13 47.99 2.04 -4.32
CA ALA A 13 46.90 1.06 -4.10
C ALA A 13 45.92 1.48 -3.00
N ALA A 14 46.33 2.32 -2.06
CA ALA A 14 45.45 2.82 -0.98
C ALA A 14 44.49 3.91 -1.42
N MET A 15 44.62 4.51 -2.61
CA MET A 15 43.80 5.62 -3.07
C MET A 15 42.48 5.21 -3.78
N THR A 16 42.24 3.90 -3.98
CA THR A 16 41.03 3.44 -4.72
C THR A 16 39.93 2.82 -3.86
N ALA A 17 40.03 2.90 -2.55
CA ALA A 17 38.93 2.49 -1.68
C ALA A 17 37.82 3.54 -1.72
N THR A 18 36.97 3.50 -2.73
CA THR A 18 35.72 4.26 -2.73
C THR A 18 34.85 3.65 -1.65
N ALA A 19 34.71 4.35 -0.53
CA ALA A 19 33.76 3.96 0.52
C ALA A 19 32.35 3.92 -0.11
N GLN A 20 31.71 2.76 -0.05
CA GLN A 20 30.33 2.62 -0.49
C GLN A 20 29.46 3.54 0.39
N LYS A 21 28.72 4.42 -0.26
CA LYS A 21 27.80 5.32 0.44
C LYS A 21 26.44 4.68 0.56
N PHE A 22 25.89 4.73 1.77
CA PHE A 22 24.56 4.26 2.06
C PHE A 22 23.71 5.42 2.56
N ALA A 23 22.40 5.37 2.30
CA ALA A 23 21.45 6.29 2.89
C ALA A 23 20.21 5.53 3.42
N LEU A 24 19.44 6.22 4.23
CA LEU A 24 18.15 5.76 4.72
C LEU A 24 17.07 6.73 4.26
N VAL A 25 15.88 6.18 4.06
CA VAL A 25 14.64 6.93 3.92
C VAL A 25 13.61 6.39 4.91
N ASP A 26 12.64 7.21 5.26
CA ASP A 26 11.44 6.84 6.01
C ASP A 26 10.25 7.04 5.09
N MET A 27 9.82 5.94 4.44
CA MET A 27 8.72 6.01 3.47
C MET A 27 7.41 6.44 4.11
N ASP A 28 7.15 6.05 5.36
CA ASP A 28 5.96 6.49 6.10
C ASP A 28 5.96 8.00 6.33
N TYR A 29 7.12 8.55 6.71
CA TYR A 29 7.28 9.99 6.88
C TYR A 29 7.12 10.72 5.55
N ILE A 30 7.74 10.25 4.49
CA ILE A 30 7.64 10.84 3.15
C ILE A 30 6.18 10.85 2.69
N LEU A 31 5.50 9.69 2.72
CA LEU A 31 4.10 9.56 2.29
C LEU A 31 3.16 10.49 3.06
N LYS A 32 3.31 10.58 4.39
CA LYS A 32 2.48 11.46 5.23
C LYS A 32 2.65 12.97 4.93
N ASN A 33 3.76 13.36 4.31
CA ASN A 33 4.02 14.74 3.91
C ASN A 33 3.64 15.03 2.44
N ILE A 34 3.10 14.05 1.71
CA ILE A 34 2.62 14.23 0.33
C ILE A 34 1.10 14.41 0.32
N PRO A 35 0.56 15.59 -0.04
CA PRO A 35 -0.89 15.84 -0.03
C PRO A 35 -1.70 14.91 -0.94
N ALA A 36 -1.08 14.39 -2.02
CA ALA A 36 -1.71 13.43 -2.91
C ALA A 36 -1.99 12.10 -2.20
N TYR A 37 -1.13 11.67 -1.28
CA TYR A 37 -1.31 10.45 -0.48
C TYR A 37 -2.51 10.58 0.49
N GLU A 38 -2.65 11.73 1.14
CA GLU A 38 -3.80 12.00 2.01
C GLU A 38 -5.12 11.95 1.22
N ARG A 39 -5.17 12.68 0.08
CA ARG A 39 -6.34 12.64 -0.81
C ARG A 39 -6.67 11.24 -1.32
N ALA A 40 -5.65 10.44 -1.65
CA ALA A 40 -5.84 9.06 -2.09
C ALA A 40 -6.45 8.20 -0.97
N ASN A 41 -5.98 8.34 0.26
CA ASN A 41 -6.54 7.63 1.43
C ASN A 41 -7.98 8.05 1.72
N GLU A 42 -8.30 9.34 1.63
CA GLU A 42 -9.68 9.83 1.77
C GLU A 42 -10.61 9.22 0.71
N GLN A 43 -10.19 9.20 -0.56
CA GLN A 43 -10.97 8.58 -1.64
C GLN A 43 -11.19 7.09 -1.38
N LEU A 44 -10.15 6.35 -0.95
CA LEU A 44 -10.27 4.93 -0.61
C LEU A 44 -11.24 4.70 0.53
N ASN A 45 -11.19 5.54 1.57
CA ASN A 45 -12.11 5.46 2.70
C ASN A 45 -13.57 5.71 2.28
N GLN A 46 -13.80 6.74 1.45
CA GLN A 46 -15.14 7.05 0.95
C GLN A 46 -15.72 5.92 0.11
N VAL A 47 -14.93 5.39 -0.83
CA VAL A 47 -15.33 4.27 -1.68
C VAL A 47 -15.58 3.01 -0.86
N SER A 48 -14.69 2.70 0.10
CA SER A 48 -14.85 1.55 0.99
C SER A 48 -16.14 1.62 1.80
N LYS A 49 -16.45 2.79 2.40
CA LYS A 49 -17.70 3.01 3.14
C LYS A 49 -18.93 2.84 2.25
N LYS A 50 -18.89 3.39 1.03
CA LYS A 50 -19.99 3.23 0.06
C LYS A 50 -20.23 1.75 -0.25
N TRP A 51 -19.20 1.01 -0.60
CA TRP A 51 -19.31 -0.39 -0.94
C TRP A 51 -19.70 -1.28 0.24
N GLN A 52 -19.25 -0.95 1.46
CA GLN A 52 -19.72 -1.61 2.69
C GLN A 52 -21.22 -1.42 2.87
N ALA A 53 -21.73 -0.21 2.66
CA ALA A 53 -23.15 0.07 2.77
C ALA A 53 -23.98 -0.69 1.71
N GLU A 54 -23.48 -0.83 0.48
CA GLU A 54 -24.16 -1.60 -0.57
C GLU A 54 -24.26 -3.09 -0.19
N VAL A 55 -23.17 -3.68 0.31
CA VAL A 55 -23.18 -5.08 0.79
C VAL A 55 -24.10 -5.26 1.99
N GLU A 56 -24.07 -4.32 2.94
CA GLU A 56 -24.92 -4.38 4.13
C GLU A 56 -26.41 -4.23 3.80
N ALA A 57 -26.76 -3.44 2.79
CA ALA A 57 -28.14 -3.34 2.31
C ALA A 57 -28.67 -4.69 1.83
N LEU A 58 -27.87 -5.44 1.05
CA LEU A 58 -28.23 -6.78 0.57
C LEU A 58 -28.36 -7.79 1.73
N ASN A 59 -27.44 -7.75 2.70
CA ASN A 59 -27.51 -8.59 3.89
C ASN A 59 -28.76 -8.30 4.73
N THR A 60 -29.11 -7.02 4.88
CA THR A 60 -30.31 -6.60 5.60
C THR A 60 -31.57 -7.05 4.86
N GLU A 61 -31.60 -6.96 3.53
CA GLU A 61 -32.69 -7.48 2.70
C GLU A 61 -32.86 -8.99 2.88
N ALA A 62 -31.78 -9.76 2.75
CA ALA A 62 -31.79 -11.20 2.96
C ALA A 62 -32.29 -11.58 4.38
N SER A 63 -31.80 -10.88 5.39
CA SER A 63 -32.27 -11.08 6.79
C SER A 63 -33.75 -10.77 6.97
N THR A 64 -34.24 -9.74 6.31
CA THR A 64 -35.68 -9.39 6.34
C THR A 64 -36.52 -10.44 5.63
N MET A 65 -36.08 -10.91 4.45
CA MET A 65 -36.75 -12.01 3.74
C MET A 65 -36.82 -13.28 4.58
N TYR A 66 -35.72 -13.61 5.29
CA TYR A 66 -35.68 -14.76 6.18
C TYR A 66 -36.63 -14.62 7.37
N LYS A 67 -36.70 -13.47 8.03
CA LYS A 67 -37.64 -13.18 9.13
C LYS A 67 -39.09 -13.29 8.65
N ASN A 68 -39.41 -12.74 7.49
CA ASN A 68 -40.76 -12.84 6.90
C ASN A 68 -41.11 -14.31 6.59
N TYR A 69 -40.17 -15.06 6.00
CA TYR A 69 -40.36 -16.50 5.77
C TYR A 69 -40.65 -17.25 7.07
N GLN A 70 -39.89 -17.01 8.15
CA GLN A 70 -40.16 -17.65 9.45
C GLN A 70 -41.56 -17.37 9.99
N ASN A 71 -42.06 -16.15 9.83
CA ASN A 71 -43.40 -15.75 10.29
C ASN A 71 -44.51 -16.38 9.45
N GLU A 72 -44.26 -16.58 8.16
CA GLU A 72 -45.29 -17.03 7.19
C GLU A 72 -45.25 -18.57 6.94
N VAL A 73 -44.17 -19.25 7.34
CA VAL A 73 -43.86 -20.63 6.94
C VAL A 73 -44.97 -21.65 7.22
N VAL A 74 -45.75 -21.42 8.27
CA VAL A 74 -46.86 -22.34 8.68
C VAL A 74 -48.07 -22.21 7.73
N PHE A 75 -48.18 -21.10 7.00
CA PHE A 75 -49.29 -20.83 6.06
C PHE A 75 -48.91 -21.10 4.60
N LEU A 76 -47.63 -21.41 4.31
CA LEU A 76 -47.13 -21.57 2.95
C LEU A 76 -47.30 -23.02 2.46
N SER A 77 -47.63 -23.19 1.18
CA SER A 77 -47.51 -24.47 0.48
C SER A 77 -46.05 -24.92 0.34
N GLN A 78 -45.79 -26.17 0.03
CA GLN A 78 -44.42 -26.67 -0.15
C GLN A 78 -43.69 -25.96 -1.30
N GLU A 79 -44.39 -25.67 -2.38
CA GLU A 79 -43.84 -24.93 -3.51
C GLU A 79 -43.47 -23.48 -3.11
N GLN A 80 -44.36 -22.82 -2.37
CA GLN A 80 -44.10 -21.45 -1.86
C GLN A 80 -42.92 -21.42 -0.88
N LYS A 81 -42.82 -22.45 0.02
CA LYS A 81 -41.67 -22.57 0.93
C LYS A 81 -40.36 -22.67 0.16
N LYS A 82 -40.34 -23.59 -0.83
CA LYS A 82 -39.15 -23.76 -1.66
C LYS A 82 -38.77 -22.46 -2.39
N LYS A 83 -39.73 -21.82 -3.03
CA LYS A 83 -39.49 -20.53 -3.71
C LYS A 83 -38.90 -19.48 -2.78
N ARG A 84 -39.49 -19.30 -1.57
CA ARG A 84 -38.98 -18.32 -0.59
C ARG A 84 -37.55 -18.65 -0.13
N GLN A 85 -37.24 -19.92 0.10
CA GLN A 85 -35.88 -20.36 0.45
C GLN A 85 -34.89 -20.11 -0.70
N ASP A 86 -35.26 -20.42 -1.93
CA ASP A 86 -34.42 -20.19 -3.11
C ASP A 86 -34.17 -18.68 -3.30
N ASP A 87 -35.18 -17.82 -3.12
CA ASP A 87 -35.07 -16.37 -3.20
C ASP A 87 -34.11 -15.81 -2.11
N ILE A 88 -34.20 -16.32 -0.86
CA ILE A 88 -33.30 -15.92 0.22
C ILE A 88 -31.85 -16.32 -0.09
N LEU A 89 -31.64 -17.58 -0.49
CA LEU A 89 -30.30 -18.07 -0.87
C LEU A 89 -29.70 -17.27 -2.05
N ALA A 90 -30.54 -16.91 -3.02
CA ALA A 90 -30.09 -16.06 -4.12
C ALA A 90 -29.64 -14.68 -3.64
N LYS A 91 -30.36 -14.06 -2.68
CA LYS A 91 -30.02 -12.76 -2.11
C LYS A 91 -28.74 -12.82 -1.26
N GLU A 92 -28.58 -13.87 -0.42
CA GLU A 92 -27.35 -14.10 0.34
C GLU A 92 -26.13 -14.29 -0.59
N LYS A 93 -26.33 -15.04 -1.66
CA LYS A 93 -25.30 -15.23 -2.68
C LYS A 93 -24.92 -13.91 -3.36
N GLU A 94 -25.90 -13.08 -3.72
CA GLU A 94 -25.68 -11.76 -4.30
C GLU A 94 -24.82 -10.89 -3.37
N ALA A 95 -25.16 -10.84 -2.07
CA ALA A 95 -24.38 -10.12 -1.06
C ALA A 95 -22.93 -10.63 -0.95
N SER A 96 -22.76 -11.96 -0.93
CA SER A 96 -21.45 -12.62 -0.86
C SER A 96 -20.60 -12.32 -2.10
N ASP A 97 -21.21 -12.44 -3.29
CA ASP A 97 -20.52 -12.18 -4.56
C ASP A 97 -20.12 -10.70 -4.67
N LEU A 98 -21.00 -9.78 -4.27
CA LEU A 98 -20.71 -8.35 -4.24
C LEU A 98 -19.57 -8.01 -3.25
N LYS A 99 -19.60 -8.61 -2.04
CA LYS A 99 -18.52 -8.47 -1.05
C LYS A 99 -17.18 -8.95 -1.63
N ARG A 100 -17.17 -10.10 -2.29
CA ARG A 100 -15.95 -10.65 -2.91
C ARG A 100 -15.47 -9.76 -4.06
N LYS A 101 -16.38 -9.23 -4.89
CA LYS A 101 -16.06 -8.31 -5.96
C LYS A 101 -15.37 -7.05 -5.42
N TYR A 102 -15.87 -6.47 -4.34
CA TYR A 102 -15.32 -5.24 -3.80
C TYR A 102 -14.09 -5.45 -2.93
N PHE A 103 -14.11 -6.44 -2.04
CA PHE A 103 -13.12 -6.62 -0.97
C PHE A 103 -12.30 -7.91 -1.08
N GLY A 104 -12.47 -8.68 -2.13
CA GLY A 104 -11.66 -9.87 -2.39
C GLY A 104 -10.18 -9.53 -2.64
N PRO A 105 -9.28 -10.53 -2.68
CA PRO A 105 -7.83 -10.33 -2.82
C PRO A 105 -7.44 -9.46 -4.01
N GLU A 106 -8.14 -9.56 -5.14
CA GLU A 106 -7.96 -8.74 -6.35
C GLU A 106 -9.25 -7.92 -6.65
N GLY A 107 -9.96 -7.56 -5.60
CA GLY A 107 -11.23 -6.84 -5.70
C GLY A 107 -11.04 -5.38 -6.13
N GLU A 108 -12.18 -4.71 -6.34
CA GLU A 108 -12.19 -3.34 -6.83
C GLU A 108 -11.47 -2.36 -5.88
N LEU A 109 -11.51 -2.62 -4.55
CA LEU A 109 -10.80 -1.79 -3.57
C LEU A 109 -9.27 -1.92 -3.71
N PHE A 110 -8.79 -3.14 -3.96
CA PHE A 110 -7.37 -3.37 -4.22
C PHE A 110 -6.91 -2.63 -5.47
N LYS A 111 -7.62 -2.81 -6.59
CA LYS A 111 -7.32 -2.12 -7.85
C LYS A 111 -7.36 -0.61 -7.72
N LYS A 112 -8.36 -0.09 -6.98
CA LYS A 112 -8.46 1.34 -6.71
C LYS A 112 -7.28 1.85 -5.91
N ARG A 113 -6.83 1.08 -4.91
CA ARG A 113 -5.63 1.40 -4.14
C ARG A 113 -4.40 1.46 -5.03
N GLU A 114 -4.16 0.42 -5.83
CA GLU A 114 -3.02 0.41 -6.76
C GLU A 114 -3.05 1.62 -7.69
N SER A 115 -4.19 1.89 -8.31
CA SER A 115 -4.30 3.02 -9.25
C SER A 115 -4.02 4.38 -8.63
N LEU A 116 -4.26 4.55 -7.32
CA LEU A 116 -4.02 5.80 -6.60
C LEU A 116 -2.60 5.88 -6.00
N MET A 117 -2.05 4.75 -5.56
CA MET A 117 -0.76 4.71 -4.86
C MET A 117 0.43 4.56 -5.80
N THR A 118 0.29 3.78 -6.88
CA THR A 118 1.39 3.54 -7.83
C THR A 118 2.02 4.84 -8.35
N PRO A 119 1.27 5.84 -8.83
CA PRO A 119 1.89 7.09 -9.31
C PRO A 119 2.70 7.81 -8.22
N ILE A 120 2.21 7.83 -6.97
CA ILE A 120 2.89 8.47 -5.85
C ILE A 120 4.20 7.72 -5.53
N GLN A 121 4.16 6.40 -5.53
CA GLN A 121 5.35 5.57 -5.30
C GLN A 121 6.39 5.73 -6.41
N GLU A 122 5.95 5.84 -7.66
CA GLU A 122 6.83 6.09 -8.80
C GLU A 122 7.52 7.45 -8.72
N GLU A 123 6.79 8.51 -8.33
CA GLU A 123 7.37 9.85 -8.11
C GLU A 123 8.44 9.80 -7.01
N ILE A 124 8.15 9.15 -5.87
CA ILE A 124 9.12 9.00 -4.77
C ILE A 124 10.34 8.19 -5.25
N TYR A 125 10.12 7.07 -5.94
CA TYR A 125 11.20 6.23 -6.45
C TYR A 125 12.12 7.01 -7.39
N ASN A 126 11.55 7.79 -8.30
CA ASN A 126 12.33 8.60 -9.23
C ASN A 126 13.14 9.67 -8.49
N ALA A 127 12.55 10.34 -7.50
CA ALA A 127 13.26 11.32 -6.67
C ALA A 127 14.43 10.68 -5.90
N VAL A 128 14.20 9.52 -5.29
CA VAL A 128 15.23 8.74 -4.57
C VAL A 128 16.34 8.30 -5.53
N LYS A 129 15.99 7.82 -6.71
CA LYS A 129 16.95 7.41 -7.76
C LYS A 129 17.84 8.57 -8.18
N ASP A 130 17.25 9.72 -8.50
CA ASP A 130 18.01 10.90 -8.92
C ASP A 130 18.98 11.37 -7.83
N ILE A 131 18.53 11.37 -6.55
CA ILE A 131 19.39 11.71 -5.42
C ILE A 131 20.52 10.69 -5.29
N SER A 132 20.21 9.40 -5.45
CA SER A 132 21.21 8.31 -5.41
C SER A 132 22.30 8.53 -6.45
N GLU A 133 21.91 8.81 -7.70
CA GLU A 133 22.86 9.07 -8.80
C GLU A 133 23.70 10.32 -8.53
N LEU A 134 23.08 11.40 -8.08
CA LEU A 134 23.77 12.68 -7.80
C LEU A 134 24.77 12.56 -6.63
N ARG A 135 24.40 11.85 -5.56
CA ARG A 135 25.19 11.72 -4.34
C ARG A 135 26.16 10.52 -4.35
N GLY A 136 25.98 9.60 -5.31
CA GLY A 136 26.77 8.37 -5.42
C GLY A 136 26.45 7.37 -4.32
N TYR A 137 25.18 7.25 -3.93
CA TYR A 137 24.73 6.20 -3.03
C TYR A 137 24.69 4.85 -3.77
N SER A 138 25.25 3.83 -3.16
CA SER A 138 25.22 2.46 -3.67
C SER A 138 23.96 1.70 -3.25
N LEU A 139 23.35 2.14 -2.13
CA LEU A 139 22.15 1.53 -1.58
C LEU A 139 21.39 2.56 -0.74
N ILE A 140 20.08 2.57 -0.87
CA ILE A 140 19.17 3.34 -0.02
C ILE A 140 18.17 2.36 0.58
N LEU A 141 18.03 2.34 1.89
CA LEU A 141 17.14 1.45 2.62
C LEU A 141 15.98 2.24 3.23
N ASP A 142 14.79 1.66 3.16
CA ASP A 142 13.63 2.18 3.88
C ASP A 142 13.66 1.69 5.33
N ARG A 143 13.77 2.63 6.28
CA ARG A 143 13.77 2.31 7.72
C ARG A 143 12.37 2.07 8.28
N ALA A 144 11.31 2.49 7.57
CA ALA A 144 9.94 2.25 7.98
C ALA A 144 9.45 0.85 7.58
N ALA A 145 10.09 0.22 6.59
CA ALA A 145 9.84 -1.18 6.27
C ALA A 145 10.47 -2.10 7.34
N ASP A 146 9.88 -3.31 7.52
CA ASP A 146 10.42 -4.35 8.42
C ASP A 146 11.78 -4.92 7.95
N ALA A 147 12.71 -4.04 7.59
CA ALA A 147 14.01 -4.41 7.01
C ALA A 147 15.06 -4.80 8.06
N GLY A 148 14.69 -4.94 9.34
CA GLY A 148 15.61 -5.31 10.41
C GLY A 148 16.66 -4.23 10.75
N ILE A 149 16.40 -2.97 10.41
CA ILE A 149 17.28 -1.85 10.76
C ILE A 149 17.08 -1.50 12.23
N ILE A 150 18.02 -1.89 13.09
CA ILE A 150 17.96 -1.62 14.54
C ILE A 150 18.33 -0.16 14.84
N PHE A 151 19.27 0.40 14.08
CA PHE A 151 19.73 1.78 14.25
C PHE A 151 20.17 2.37 12.91
N GLY A 152 19.78 3.61 12.68
CA GLY A 152 20.20 4.43 11.56
C GLY A 152 20.54 5.85 12.04
N SER A 153 21.74 6.33 11.73
CA SER A 153 22.12 7.69 12.07
C SER A 153 21.24 8.69 11.31
N PRO A 154 20.68 9.73 11.96
CA PRO A 154 19.97 10.80 11.27
C PRO A 154 20.79 11.50 10.17
N LYS A 155 22.12 11.41 10.24
CA LYS A 155 23.02 12.02 9.25
C LYS A 155 22.96 11.37 7.87
N ILE A 156 22.51 10.11 7.80
CA ILE A 156 22.35 9.37 6.54
C ILE A 156 20.88 9.25 6.11
N ASP A 157 19.96 9.86 6.85
CA ASP A 157 18.54 9.93 6.50
C ASP A 157 18.32 11.08 5.50
N ILE A 158 17.85 10.73 4.31
CA ILE A 158 17.63 11.67 3.22
C ILE A 158 16.13 11.94 2.95
N SER A 159 15.25 11.56 3.87
CA SER A 159 13.79 11.70 3.68
C SER A 159 13.37 13.14 3.38
N ASN A 160 13.96 14.12 4.07
CA ASN A 160 13.69 15.54 3.79
C ASN A 160 14.22 15.97 2.43
N GLU A 161 15.38 15.49 2.00
CA GLU A 161 15.93 15.78 0.66
C GLU A 161 15.01 15.22 -0.44
N VAL A 162 14.41 14.04 -0.21
CA VAL A 162 13.40 13.46 -1.10
C VAL A 162 12.16 14.36 -1.16
N LEU A 163 11.66 14.83 -0.01
CA LEU A 163 10.52 15.75 0.04
C LEU A 163 10.82 17.08 -0.64
N GLU A 164 11.99 17.66 -0.44
CA GLU A 164 12.44 18.89 -1.13
C GLU A 164 12.44 18.69 -2.65
N LYS A 165 12.98 17.56 -3.12
CA LYS A 165 13.02 17.24 -4.55
C LYS A 165 11.61 17.06 -5.15
N LEU A 166 10.68 16.54 -4.39
CA LEU A 166 9.26 16.39 -4.77
C LEU A 166 8.47 17.72 -4.67
N GLY A 167 9.08 18.78 -4.12
CA GLY A 167 8.42 20.09 -3.93
C GLY A 167 7.58 20.17 -2.65
N TYR A 168 7.76 19.26 -1.70
CA TYR A 168 7.07 19.21 -0.40
C TYR A 168 8.00 19.48 0.79
N GLY A 169 9.21 20.01 0.55
CA GLY A 169 10.14 20.45 1.60
C GLY A 169 9.54 21.59 2.43
N LYS A 170 9.88 21.59 3.73
CA LYS A 170 9.50 22.67 4.67
C LYS A 170 10.59 23.72 4.72
#